data_650146ebd3572f846ba654f847030c2b
#
_entry.id   650146ebd3572f846ba654f847030c2b
#
_cell.length_a   1.000
_cell.length_b   1.000
_cell.length_c   1.000
_cell.angle_alpha   90.00
_cell.angle_beta   90.00
_cell.angle_gamma   90.00
#
_symmetry.space_group_name_H-M   'P 1'
#
loop_
_entity.id
_entity.type
_entity.pdbx_description
1 polymer ?
#
loop_
_entity_poly.entity_id
_entity_poly.type
_entity_poly.pdbx_seq_one_letter_code
_entity_poly.pdbx_strand_id
1 'polypeptide(L)'
;MHRDHSNLDRPIELRIARHTRRLDELVAFYRDGVGLPEIGRFRNHEGYDGVFLAITGTGAHLELTTGGSHGAPEPHPESLIVLYVGSARAMEAIATRLGTRPVPPANPYWAHAMTFEDPDGFRIVVVPHRWVPRAAAIVPRIAEHHGSRAELRRLFALAEDSPRALAAYIDRGRVFIALAGDTVVGHLQLTDTAHVREIEIKNMAVDPALQRRGVGRALVEAAAELARNEGRSRLVVATGAADTGNLRFYQRLGFRMHSIERDAFLRAAGYELGLAIGGVELRDRVWLDRDLV
;
A
#
# COMPACT_ATOMS: atom_id res chain seq x y z
N MET A 1 -22.07 14.42 14.45
CA MET A 1 -21.44 15.74 14.66
C MET A 1 -19.98 15.64 14.24
N HIS A 2 -19.71 15.78 12.92
CA HIS A 2 -18.34 15.80 12.38
C HIS A 2 -17.71 17.15 12.76
N ARG A 3 -16.68 17.10 13.57
CA ARG A 3 -15.82 18.27 13.76
C ARG A 3 -15.00 18.43 12.48
N ASP A 4 -15.28 19.52 11.77
CA ASP A 4 -14.46 19.98 10.66
C ASP A 4 -13.08 20.38 11.21
N HIS A 5 -12.05 19.64 10.83
CA HIS A 5 -10.65 19.89 11.19
C HIS A 5 -9.91 20.75 10.13
N SER A 6 -10.65 21.40 9.23
CA SER A 6 -10.09 22.15 8.09
C SER A 6 -9.62 23.57 8.42
N ASN A 7 -9.67 24.02 9.67
CA ASN A 7 -9.35 25.41 10.03
C ASN A 7 -8.05 25.54 10.84
N LEU A 8 -6.92 25.07 10.25
CA LEU A 8 -5.59 25.52 10.67
C LEU A 8 -5.13 26.55 9.66
N ASP A 9 -5.35 27.83 9.97
CA ASP A 9 -4.93 28.98 9.15
C ASP A 9 -3.40 29.12 9.00
N ARG A 10 -2.61 28.22 9.61
CA ARG A 10 -1.15 28.13 9.50
C ARG A 10 -0.71 26.66 9.51
N PRO A 11 0.32 26.29 8.71
CA PRO A 11 0.91 24.97 8.80
C PRO A 11 1.50 24.75 10.20
N ILE A 12 1.29 23.54 10.74
CA ILE A 12 1.96 23.15 11.99
C ILE A 12 3.42 22.89 11.67
N GLU A 13 4.32 23.59 12.36
CA GLU A 13 5.75 23.31 12.33
C GLU A 13 6.07 22.26 13.38
N LEU A 14 6.84 21.24 13.01
CA LEU A 14 7.26 20.17 13.91
C LEU A 14 8.74 20.32 14.26
N ARG A 15 9.03 20.41 15.56
CA ARG A 15 10.37 20.29 16.11
C ARG A 15 10.46 19.02 16.93
N ILE A 16 11.50 18.22 16.70
CA ILE A 16 11.87 17.09 17.55
C ILE A 16 13.12 17.50 18.29
N ALA A 17 13.01 17.78 19.62
CA ALA A 17 14.14 18.19 20.44
C ALA A 17 14.70 16.99 21.22
N ARG A 18 16.04 16.85 21.23
CA ARG A 18 16.74 15.79 21.95
C ARG A 18 17.96 16.35 22.68
N HIS A 19 18.02 16.06 23.95
CA HIS A 19 19.19 16.36 24.75
C HIS A 19 20.26 15.24 24.63
N THR A 20 21.54 15.62 24.59
CA THR A 20 22.64 14.68 24.50
C THR A 20 23.86 15.20 25.27
N ARG A 21 24.71 14.30 25.72
CA ARG A 21 26.05 14.64 26.22
C ARG A 21 27.13 14.52 25.14
N ARG A 22 26.78 14.10 23.95
CA ARG A 22 27.65 13.78 22.81
C ARG A 22 27.26 14.58 21.56
N LEU A 23 27.07 15.91 21.71
CA LEU A 23 26.49 16.75 20.69
C LEU A 23 27.17 16.61 19.31
N ASP A 24 28.53 16.69 19.28
CA ASP A 24 29.24 16.65 18.00
C ASP A 24 29.13 15.27 17.31
N GLU A 25 29.14 14.18 18.09
CA GLU A 25 28.94 12.83 17.54
C GLU A 25 27.52 12.63 16.98
N LEU A 26 26.53 13.14 17.74
CA LEU A 26 25.14 13.08 17.28
C LEU A 26 24.94 13.94 16.02
N VAL A 27 25.50 15.14 15.98
CA VAL A 27 25.46 16.00 14.78
C VAL A 27 26.11 15.31 13.60
N ALA A 28 27.28 14.71 13.75
CA ALA A 28 27.93 13.96 12.68
C ALA A 28 27.08 12.80 12.19
N PHE A 29 26.47 12.03 13.11
CA PHE A 29 25.59 10.93 12.75
C PHE A 29 24.40 11.39 11.88
N TYR A 30 23.68 12.42 12.32
CA TYR A 30 22.49 12.89 11.60
C TYR A 30 22.81 13.77 10.40
N ARG A 31 23.80 14.67 10.47
CA ARG A 31 24.17 15.55 9.37
C ARG A 31 24.95 14.81 8.28
N ASP A 32 26.02 14.13 8.65
CA ASP A 32 26.96 13.55 7.69
C ASP A 32 26.54 12.12 7.28
N GLY A 33 26.05 11.32 8.21
CA GLY A 33 25.57 9.96 7.98
C GLY A 33 24.19 9.91 7.39
N VAL A 34 23.17 10.44 8.07
CA VAL A 34 21.79 10.44 7.58
C VAL A 34 21.61 11.42 6.42
N GLY A 35 22.28 12.58 6.46
CA GLY A 35 22.21 13.60 5.43
C GLY A 35 21.19 14.71 5.73
N LEU A 36 20.95 15.01 7.01
CA LEU A 36 20.08 16.12 7.42
C LEU A 36 20.90 17.41 7.47
N PRO A 37 20.68 18.39 6.60
CA PRO A 37 21.50 19.61 6.56
C PRO A 37 21.31 20.46 7.82
N GLU A 38 22.42 21.00 8.33
CA GLU A 38 22.41 21.98 9.42
C GLU A 38 21.81 23.29 8.94
N ILE A 39 20.82 23.81 9.65
CA ILE A 39 20.09 25.05 9.33
C ILE A 39 20.30 26.11 10.40
N GLY A 40 20.92 25.81 11.51
CA GLY A 40 21.22 26.77 12.56
C GLY A 40 21.96 26.13 13.72
N ARG A 41 22.60 26.99 14.50
CA ARG A 41 23.34 26.60 15.71
C ARG A 41 23.31 27.72 16.72
N PHE A 42 23.28 27.39 18.00
CA PHE A 42 23.48 28.35 19.08
C PHE A 42 24.48 27.83 20.09
N ARG A 43 25.11 28.75 20.80
CA ARG A 43 26.09 28.47 21.87
C ARG A 43 25.78 29.28 23.09
N ASN A 44 25.97 28.67 24.24
CA ASN A 44 25.83 29.28 25.58
C ASN A 44 24.53 30.10 25.74
N HIS A 45 23.41 29.60 25.13
CA HIS A 45 22.11 30.19 25.32
C HIS A 45 21.50 29.62 26.59
N GLU A 46 21.48 30.40 27.67
CA GLU A 46 21.03 29.98 29.01
C GLU A 46 21.73 28.69 29.51
N GLY A 47 23.02 28.52 29.18
CA GLY A 47 23.79 27.34 29.57
C GLY A 47 23.65 26.12 28.65
N TYR A 48 23.05 26.28 27.47
CA TYR A 48 22.90 25.23 26.46
C TYR A 48 23.59 25.59 25.16
N ASP A 49 24.14 24.58 24.51
CA ASP A 49 24.54 24.60 23.11
C ASP A 49 23.55 23.75 22.31
N GLY A 50 23.33 24.11 21.03
CA GLY A 50 22.43 23.32 20.20
C GLY A 50 22.62 23.52 18.70
N VAL A 51 22.12 22.55 17.94
CA VAL A 51 22.17 22.49 16.47
C VAL A 51 20.80 22.10 15.95
N PHE A 52 20.37 22.79 14.90
CA PHE A 52 19.13 22.50 14.16
C PHE A 52 19.47 21.80 12.84
N LEU A 53 18.85 20.65 12.58
CA LEU A 53 19.03 19.86 11.37
C LEU A 53 17.68 19.76 10.66
N ALA A 54 17.59 20.18 9.39
CA ALA A 54 16.35 20.14 8.64
C ALA A 54 15.99 18.72 8.19
N ILE A 55 14.71 18.36 8.29
CA ILE A 55 14.15 17.19 7.60
C ILE A 55 13.71 17.65 6.22
N THR A 56 14.60 17.46 5.23
CA THR A 56 14.46 18.01 3.88
C THR A 56 13.13 17.68 3.23
N GLY A 57 12.48 18.68 2.63
CA GLY A 57 11.17 18.53 1.97
C GLY A 57 9.98 18.54 2.91
N THR A 58 10.22 18.87 4.19
CA THR A 58 9.17 19.06 5.21
C THR A 58 9.38 20.41 5.92
N GLY A 59 8.40 20.87 6.71
CA GLY A 59 8.58 21.99 7.66
C GLY A 59 9.17 21.55 8.99
N ALA A 60 9.61 20.29 9.13
CA ALA A 60 10.12 19.75 10.38
C ALA A 60 11.63 19.84 10.51
N HIS A 61 12.13 19.88 11.74
CA HIS A 61 13.56 19.84 12.03
C HIS A 61 13.84 19.08 13.33
N LEU A 62 15.06 18.53 13.42
CA LEU A 62 15.62 17.92 14.62
C LEU A 62 16.50 18.97 15.31
N GLU A 63 16.25 19.20 16.59
CA GLU A 63 17.10 20.01 17.46
C GLU A 63 17.89 19.10 18.39
N LEU A 64 19.20 19.21 18.36
CA LEU A 64 20.10 18.50 19.26
C LEU A 64 20.68 19.51 20.23
N THR A 65 20.54 19.27 21.53
CA THR A 65 21.05 20.19 22.59
C THR A 65 21.94 19.47 23.57
N THR A 66 22.90 20.23 24.13
CA THR A 66 23.74 19.78 25.25
C THR A 66 23.84 20.90 26.28
N GLY A 67 24.17 20.57 27.50
CA GLY A 67 24.29 21.54 28.62
C GLY A 67 23.29 21.26 29.74
N GLY A 68 23.20 22.18 30.69
CA GLY A 68 22.38 22.00 31.88
C GLY A 68 22.80 20.84 32.79
N SER A 69 21.91 20.50 33.72
CA SER A 69 22.17 19.44 34.75
C SER A 69 21.37 18.15 34.49
N HIS A 70 20.95 17.92 33.25
CA HIS A 70 20.14 16.75 32.90
C HIS A 70 20.92 15.45 32.90
N GLY A 71 20.23 14.34 33.23
CA GLY A 71 20.75 12.99 33.10
C GLY A 71 21.11 12.60 31.66
N ALA A 72 21.77 11.47 31.50
CA ALA A 72 21.94 10.88 30.16
C ALA A 72 20.55 10.50 29.58
N PRO A 73 20.34 10.64 28.28
CA PRO A 73 19.10 10.18 27.66
C PRO A 73 18.97 8.66 27.79
N GLU A 74 17.73 8.19 28.02
CA GLU A 74 17.43 6.76 28.12
C GLU A 74 16.62 6.35 26.88
N PRO A 75 17.24 5.68 25.87
CA PRO A 75 16.56 5.27 24.67
C PRO A 75 15.60 4.09 24.95
N HIS A 76 14.42 4.14 24.35
CA HIS A 76 13.48 3.01 24.33
C HIS A 76 13.46 2.40 22.92
N PRO A 77 13.49 1.05 22.75
CA PRO A 77 13.57 0.40 21.45
C PRO A 77 12.43 0.72 20.48
N GLU A 78 11.28 1.13 21.00
CA GLU A 78 10.10 1.53 20.22
C GLU A 78 9.95 3.06 20.09
N SER A 79 10.86 3.86 20.65
CA SER A 79 10.91 5.32 20.41
C SER A 79 11.71 5.59 19.15
N LEU A 80 11.03 5.66 18.01
CA LEU A 80 11.64 5.66 16.68
C LEU A 80 11.51 7.01 15.98
N ILE A 81 12.58 7.44 15.30
CA ILE A 81 12.48 8.40 14.21
C ILE A 81 12.42 7.61 12.91
N VAL A 82 11.33 7.73 12.15
CA VAL A 82 11.15 6.99 10.91
C VAL A 82 11.28 7.93 9.72
N LEU A 83 12.26 7.65 8.86
CA LEU A 83 12.60 8.45 7.69
C LEU A 83 12.23 7.70 6.40
N TYR A 84 11.26 8.22 5.66
CA TYR A 84 10.81 7.69 4.37
C TYR A 84 11.62 8.33 3.24
N VAL A 85 12.62 7.63 2.71
CA VAL A 85 13.61 8.18 1.76
C VAL A 85 13.26 7.97 0.29
N GLY A 86 12.14 7.31 -0.01
CA GLY A 86 11.55 7.21 -1.33
C GLY A 86 12.17 6.20 -2.29
N SER A 87 13.33 5.58 -1.99
CA SER A 87 13.94 4.53 -2.80
C SER A 87 14.93 3.67 -2.02
N ALA A 88 15.15 2.42 -2.47
CA ALA A 88 16.17 1.53 -1.92
C ALA A 88 17.58 2.13 -2.07
N ARG A 89 17.87 2.78 -3.21
CA ARG A 89 19.15 3.45 -3.44
C ARG A 89 19.45 4.54 -2.42
N ALA A 90 18.45 5.33 -2.04
CA ALA A 90 18.61 6.37 -1.00
C ALA A 90 18.86 5.76 0.38
N MET A 91 18.17 4.66 0.72
CA MET A 91 18.37 3.91 1.96
C MET A 91 19.78 3.33 2.03
N GLU A 92 20.27 2.69 0.96
CA GLU A 92 21.62 2.13 0.87
C GLU A 92 22.70 3.22 0.95
N ALA A 93 22.47 4.39 0.34
CA ALA A 93 23.40 5.52 0.43
C ALA A 93 23.54 6.04 1.86
N ILE A 94 22.46 6.07 2.65
CA ILE A 94 22.50 6.40 4.08
C ILE A 94 23.29 5.33 4.86
N ALA A 95 22.99 4.06 4.63
CA ALA A 95 23.70 2.95 5.28
C ALA A 95 25.22 3.01 5.02
N THR A 96 25.61 3.32 3.78
CA THR A 96 27.02 3.47 3.38
C THR A 96 27.69 4.64 4.11
N ARG A 97 27.04 5.80 4.22
CA ARG A 97 27.60 6.97 4.92
C ARG A 97 27.70 6.75 6.42
N LEU A 98 26.70 6.10 7.04
CA LEU A 98 26.73 5.76 8.46
C LEU A 98 27.86 4.78 8.78
N GLY A 99 28.24 3.89 7.85
CA GLY A 99 29.35 2.94 8.05
C GLY A 99 29.12 1.92 9.16
N THR A 100 27.93 1.88 9.76
CA THR A 100 27.54 0.95 10.83
C THR A 100 26.57 -0.10 10.30
N ARG A 101 26.56 -1.29 10.91
CA ARG A 101 25.61 -2.33 10.55
C ARG A 101 24.22 -1.99 11.09
N PRO A 102 23.16 -2.20 10.30
CA PRO A 102 21.80 -2.14 10.82
C PRO A 102 21.60 -3.11 11.98
N VAL A 103 20.83 -2.68 12.97
CA VAL A 103 20.40 -3.54 14.09
C VAL A 103 19.05 -4.19 13.76
N PRO A 104 18.75 -5.38 14.33
CA PRO A 104 17.44 -5.99 14.18
C PRO A 104 16.34 -5.06 14.71
N PRO A 105 15.23 -4.86 13.95
CA PRO A 105 14.11 -4.08 14.45
C PRO A 105 13.44 -4.78 15.63
N ALA A 106 13.07 -4.04 16.67
CA ALA A 106 12.28 -4.59 17.78
C ALA A 106 10.86 -4.98 17.32
N ASN A 107 10.31 -4.24 16.36
CA ASN A 107 9.00 -4.48 15.79
C ASN A 107 9.12 -5.07 14.38
N PRO A 108 8.55 -6.27 14.09
CA PRO A 108 8.63 -6.93 12.78
C PRO A 108 7.98 -6.11 11.63
N TYR A 109 7.18 -5.09 11.93
CA TYR A 109 6.65 -4.15 10.94
C TYR A 109 7.76 -3.49 10.11
N TRP A 110 8.96 -3.32 10.68
CA TRP A 110 10.11 -2.68 10.03
C TRP A 110 11.07 -3.65 9.33
N ALA A 111 10.67 -4.91 9.14
CA ALA A 111 11.51 -5.93 8.50
C ALA A 111 11.98 -5.58 7.06
N HIS A 112 11.32 -4.63 6.39
CA HIS A 112 11.68 -4.15 5.04
C HIS A 112 12.46 -2.82 5.05
N ALA A 113 12.86 -2.35 6.22
CA ALA A 113 13.60 -1.13 6.42
C ALA A 113 14.96 -1.44 7.08
N MET A 114 15.83 -0.45 7.14
CA MET A 114 17.08 -0.55 7.91
C MET A 114 16.94 0.24 9.21
N THR A 115 17.23 -0.38 10.34
CA THR A 115 17.23 0.26 11.65
C THR A 115 18.67 0.50 12.09
N PHE A 116 18.99 1.70 12.54
CA PHE A 116 20.29 2.08 13.08
C PHE A 116 20.13 2.67 14.48
N GLU A 117 21.13 2.50 15.32
CA GLU A 117 21.23 3.17 16.61
C GLU A 117 22.19 4.35 16.48
N ASP A 118 21.75 5.50 16.97
CA ASP A 118 22.60 6.68 17.05
C ASP A 118 23.59 6.58 18.25
N PRO A 119 24.54 7.53 18.41
CA PRO A 119 25.52 7.50 19.50
C PRO A 119 24.92 7.41 20.90
N ASP A 120 23.70 7.88 21.13
CA ASP A 120 23.00 7.76 22.43
C ASP A 120 22.15 6.49 22.54
N GLY A 121 22.11 5.63 21.49
CA GLY A 121 21.34 4.39 21.46
C GLY A 121 19.90 4.55 21.00
N PHE A 122 19.45 5.75 20.57
CA PHE A 122 18.13 5.92 19.99
C PHE A 122 18.08 5.37 18.55
N ARG A 123 16.93 4.82 18.20
CA ARG A 123 16.76 4.14 16.92
C ARG A 123 16.18 5.06 15.87
N ILE A 124 16.79 5.02 14.69
CA ILE A 124 16.21 5.53 13.45
C ILE A 124 15.87 4.37 12.53
N VAL A 125 14.74 4.48 11.83
CA VAL A 125 14.31 3.52 10.82
C VAL A 125 14.30 4.21 9.47
N VAL A 126 15.10 3.73 8.54
CA VAL A 126 15.18 4.26 7.17
C VAL A 126 14.37 3.37 6.26
N VAL A 127 13.30 3.92 5.68
CA VAL A 127 12.30 3.19 4.90
C VAL A 127 12.45 3.53 3.42
N PRO A 128 12.57 2.55 2.49
CA PRO A 128 12.93 2.78 1.09
C PRO A 128 11.79 3.29 0.20
N HIS A 129 10.64 3.60 0.75
CA HIS A 129 9.49 4.14 -0.01
C HIS A 129 8.94 5.39 0.67
N ARG A 130 8.07 6.13 -0.03
CA ARG A 130 7.35 7.25 0.58
C ARG A 130 6.25 6.73 1.49
N TRP A 131 6.04 7.39 2.60
CA TRP A 131 4.86 7.15 3.40
C TRP A 131 3.64 7.69 2.65
N VAL A 132 2.68 6.82 2.45
CA VAL A 132 1.37 7.19 1.89
C VAL A 132 0.34 6.89 2.97
N PRO A 133 -0.46 7.88 3.38
CA PRO A 133 -1.56 7.62 4.30
C PRO A 133 -2.38 6.45 3.79
N ARG A 134 -2.58 5.44 4.62
CA ARG A 134 -3.53 4.40 4.27
C ARG A 134 -4.90 5.09 4.20
N ALA A 135 -5.40 5.29 2.99
CA ALA A 135 -6.72 5.88 2.81
C ALA A 135 -7.71 5.10 3.70
N ALA A 136 -8.56 5.82 4.40
CA ALA A 136 -9.55 5.20 5.30
C ALA A 136 -10.32 4.10 4.55
N ALA A 137 -10.54 2.97 5.21
CA ALA A 137 -11.33 1.90 4.63
C ALA A 137 -12.71 2.44 4.24
N ILE A 138 -13.17 2.06 3.06
CA ILE A 138 -14.54 2.33 2.63
C ILE A 138 -15.36 1.09 3.01
N VAL A 139 -16.48 1.30 3.66
CA VAL A 139 -17.53 0.28 3.82
C VAL A 139 -18.54 0.54 2.71
N PRO A 140 -18.40 -0.10 1.54
CA PRO A 140 -19.31 0.13 0.45
C PRO A 140 -20.64 -0.60 0.71
N ARG A 141 -21.73 -0.04 0.24
CA ARG A 141 -22.98 -0.79 0.10
C ARG A 141 -22.89 -1.63 -1.19
N ILE A 142 -23.09 -2.93 -1.06
CA ILE A 142 -23.13 -3.83 -2.22
C ILE A 142 -24.58 -4.03 -2.63
N ALA A 143 -24.85 -3.90 -3.92
CA ALA A 143 -26.19 -4.09 -4.49
C ALA A 143 -26.10 -4.79 -5.85
N GLU A 144 -27.09 -5.59 -6.20
CA GLU A 144 -27.22 -6.13 -7.55
C GLU A 144 -27.62 -5.02 -8.52
N HIS A 145 -26.95 -4.99 -9.67
CA HIS A 145 -27.21 -4.01 -10.72
C HIS A 145 -28.16 -4.59 -11.77
N HIS A 146 -29.34 -4.01 -11.88
CA HIS A 146 -30.38 -4.42 -12.84
C HIS A 146 -30.47 -3.47 -14.06
N GLY A 147 -29.66 -2.40 -14.08
CA GLY A 147 -29.60 -1.44 -15.19
C GLY A 147 -28.78 -1.92 -16.38
N SER A 148 -28.60 -1.02 -17.34
CA SER A 148 -27.80 -1.28 -18.53
C SER A 148 -26.32 -1.49 -18.18
N ARG A 149 -25.70 -2.54 -18.74
CA ARG A 149 -24.25 -2.78 -18.61
C ARG A 149 -23.41 -1.64 -19.23
N ALA A 150 -24.00 -0.86 -20.13
CA ALA A 150 -23.35 0.29 -20.73
C ALA A 150 -22.95 1.35 -19.68
N GLU A 151 -23.72 1.50 -18.60
CA GLU A 151 -23.43 2.41 -17.48
C GLU A 151 -22.14 2.03 -16.75
N LEU A 152 -21.80 0.74 -16.73
CA LEU A 152 -20.63 0.18 -16.05
C LEU A 152 -19.45 -0.08 -17.00
N ARG A 153 -19.57 0.25 -18.31
CA ARG A 153 -18.59 -0.09 -19.33
C ARG A 153 -17.17 0.36 -18.98
N ARG A 154 -17.03 1.54 -18.36
CA ARG A 154 -15.74 2.04 -17.89
C ARG A 154 -15.09 1.10 -16.87
N LEU A 155 -15.87 0.58 -15.92
CA LEU A 155 -15.37 -0.33 -14.91
C LEU A 155 -15.01 -1.70 -15.51
N PHE A 156 -15.85 -2.23 -16.39
CA PHE A 156 -15.58 -3.48 -17.10
C PHE A 156 -14.26 -3.42 -17.89
N ALA A 157 -14.00 -2.31 -18.57
CA ALA A 157 -12.78 -2.10 -19.35
C ALA A 157 -11.50 -1.97 -18.48
N LEU A 158 -11.63 -1.71 -17.16
CA LEU A 158 -10.47 -1.73 -16.24
C LEU A 158 -9.95 -3.14 -15.95
N ALA A 159 -10.75 -4.18 -16.20
CA ALA A 159 -10.39 -5.57 -15.90
C ALA A 159 -10.36 -6.45 -17.15
N GLU A 160 -10.55 -5.89 -18.35
CA GLU A 160 -10.50 -6.63 -19.62
C GLU A 160 -9.89 -5.76 -20.71
N ASP A 161 -8.68 -6.11 -21.12
CA ASP A 161 -7.92 -5.37 -22.11
C ASP A 161 -8.39 -5.60 -23.56
N SER A 162 -9.17 -6.67 -23.81
CA SER A 162 -9.70 -6.99 -25.12
C SER A 162 -11.16 -6.54 -25.27
N PRO A 163 -11.47 -5.50 -26.07
CA PRO A 163 -12.87 -5.11 -26.34
C PRO A 163 -13.71 -6.23 -26.95
N ARG A 164 -13.08 -7.12 -27.74
CA ARG A 164 -13.73 -8.28 -28.33
C ARG A 164 -14.10 -9.32 -27.28
N ALA A 165 -13.17 -9.63 -26.36
CA ALA A 165 -13.43 -10.54 -25.26
C ALA A 165 -14.51 -9.99 -24.35
N LEU A 166 -14.43 -8.70 -23.99
CA LEU A 166 -15.44 -8.03 -23.18
C LEU A 166 -16.83 -8.13 -23.80
N ALA A 167 -16.97 -7.82 -25.09
CA ALA A 167 -18.26 -7.90 -25.81
C ALA A 167 -18.88 -9.31 -25.80
N ALA A 168 -18.06 -10.35 -25.71
CA ALA A 168 -18.54 -11.73 -25.69
C ALA A 168 -19.22 -12.14 -24.38
N TYR A 169 -18.97 -11.44 -23.26
CA TYR A 169 -19.50 -11.84 -21.95
C TYR A 169 -20.13 -10.70 -21.12
N ILE A 170 -20.00 -9.44 -21.50
CA ILE A 170 -20.46 -8.31 -20.68
C ILE A 170 -21.95 -8.41 -20.28
N ASP A 171 -22.79 -8.94 -21.16
CA ASP A 171 -24.23 -9.09 -20.93
C ASP A 171 -24.62 -10.40 -20.23
N ARG A 172 -23.64 -11.26 -19.87
CA ARG A 172 -23.91 -12.53 -19.21
C ARG A 172 -23.99 -12.39 -17.70
N GLY A 173 -24.67 -13.35 -17.05
CA GLY A 173 -24.73 -13.49 -15.62
C GLY A 173 -25.26 -12.27 -14.88
N ARG A 174 -24.85 -12.12 -13.63
CA ARG A 174 -25.28 -11.05 -12.73
C ARG A 174 -24.14 -10.12 -12.39
N VAL A 175 -24.46 -8.85 -12.16
CA VAL A 175 -23.46 -7.87 -11.76
C VAL A 175 -23.84 -7.24 -10.44
N PHE A 176 -22.88 -7.16 -9.55
CA PHE A 176 -22.95 -6.44 -8.28
C PHE A 176 -22.12 -5.17 -8.38
N ILE A 177 -22.63 -4.10 -7.80
CA ILE A 177 -21.94 -2.81 -7.70
C ILE A 177 -21.61 -2.49 -6.25
N ALA A 178 -20.46 -1.87 -6.05
CA ALA A 178 -20.08 -1.28 -4.79
C ALA A 178 -20.35 0.22 -4.85
N LEU A 179 -21.10 0.73 -3.87
CA LEU A 179 -21.49 2.12 -3.76
C LEU A 179 -20.80 2.77 -2.55
N ALA A 180 -20.16 3.92 -2.77
CA ALA A 180 -19.71 4.83 -1.72
C ALA A 180 -20.61 6.06 -1.74
N GLY A 181 -21.53 6.15 -0.77
CA GLY A 181 -22.72 7.00 -0.95
C GLY A 181 -23.55 6.54 -2.15
N ASP A 182 -23.83 7.46 -3.07
CA ASP A 182 -24.57 7.17 -4.32
C ASP A 182 -23.67 6.91 -5.53
N THR A 183 -22.35 6.95 -5.33
CA THR A 183 -21.38 6.77 -6.41
C THR A 183 -20.97 5.32 -6.55
N VAL A 184 -21.07 4.76 -7.78
CA VAL A 184 -20.55 3.44 -8.11
C VAL A 184 -19.02 3.49 -8.16
N VAL A 185 -18.37 2.76 -7.27
CA VAL A 185 -16.91 2.75 -7.09
C VAL A 185 -16.25 1.43 -7.47
N GLY A 186 -17.03 0.43 -7.83
CA GLY A 186 -16.54 -0.87 -8.29
C GLY A 186 -17.68 -1.77 -8.71
N HIS A 187 -17.36 -2.85 -9.41
CA HIS A 187 -18.31 -3.88 -9.80
C HIS A 187 -17.67 -5.27 -9.74
N LEU A 188 -18.51 -6.28 -9.72
CA LEU A 188 -18.15 -7.69 -9.84
C LEU A 188 -19.23 -8.40 -10.64
N GLN A 189 -18.85 -9.10 -11.70
CA GLN A 189 -19.73 -9.94 -12.51
C GLN A 189 -19.57 -11.41 -12.14
N LEU A 190 -20.69 -12.08 -11.90
CA LEU A 190 -20.76 -13.52 -11.68
C LEU A 190 -21.39 -14.19 -12.90
N THR A 191 -20.78 -15.31 -13.33
CA THR A 191 -21.30 -16.17 -14.40
C THR A 191 -21.31 -17.61 -13.95
N ASP A 192 -22.31 -18.37 -14.39
CA ASP A 192 -22.35 -19.81 -14.20
C ASP A 192 -21.23 -20.48 -14.99
N THR A 193 -20.69 -21.56 -14.43
CA THR A 193 -19.74 -22.45 -15.11
C THR A 193 -20.45 -23.74 -15.60
N ALA A 194 -19.73 -24.62 -16.26
CA ALA A 194 -20.25 -25.95 -16.62
C ALA A 194 -20.54 -26.81 -15.38
N HIS A 195 -19.99 -26.48 -14.21
CA HIS A 195 -20.18 -27.20 -12.97
C HIS A 195 -21.23 -26.52 -12.10
N VAL A 196 -22.36 -27.19 -11.87
CA VAL A 196 -23.51 -26.64 -11.17
C VAL A 196 -23.24 -26.12 -9.76
N ARG A 197 -22.20 -26.64 -9.08
CA ARG A 197 -21.78 -26.20 -7.74
C ARG A 197 -20.72 -25.10 -7.75
N GLU A 198 -20.38 -24.60 -8.92
CA GLU A 198 -19.32 -23.62 -9.11
C GLU A 198 -19.88 -22.36 -9.76
N ILE A 199 -19.34 -21.19 -9.36
CA ILE A 199 -19.66 -19.90 -9.99
C ILE A 199 -18.37 -19.12 -10.19
N GLU A 200 -18.25 -18.43 -11.33
CA GLU A 200 -17.05 -17.67 -11.72
C GLU A 200 -17.21 -16.19 -11.44
N ILE A 201 -16.21 -15.58 -10.81
CA ILE A 201 -15.99 -14.14 -10.89
C ILE A 201 -15.41 -13.85 -12.27
N LYS A 202 -16.26 -13.41 -13.19
CA LYS A 202 -15.90 -13.22 -14.59
C LYS A 202 -15.15 -11.94 -14.86
N ASN A 203 -15.55 -10.87 -14.19
CA ASN A 203 -14.93 -9.57 -14.31
C ASN A 203 -15.12 -8.82 -12.98
N MET A 204 -14.09 -8.14 -12.51
CA MET A 204 -14.18 -7.32 -11.31
C MET A 204 -13.19 -6.16 -11.41
N ALA A 205 -13.69 -4.96 -11.16
CA ALA A 205 -12.85 -3.78 -11.05
C ALA A 205 -13.29 -2.86 -9.91
N VAL A 206 -12.32 -2.15 -9.36
CA VAL A 206 -12.52 -1.03 -8.43
C VAL A 206 -11.88 0.21 -9.04
N ASP A 207 -12.56 1.34 -8.95
CA ASP A 207 -12.02 2.62 -9.39
C ASP A 207 -10.59 2.81 -8.87
N PRO A 208 -9.60 3.08 -9.74
CA PRO A 208 -8.20 3.17 -9.35
C PRO A 208 -7.93 4.11 -8.17
N ALA A 209 -8.66 5.23 -8.08
CA ALA A 209 -8.54 6.19 -6.98
C ALA A 209 -9.02 5.63 -5.63
N LEU A 210 -9.80 4.56 -5.64
CA LEU A 210 -10.44 3.96 -4.47
C LEU A 210 -9.97 2.53 -4.18
N GLN A 211 -8.98 2.05 -4.94
CA GLN A 211 -8.34 0.76 -4.67
C GLN A 211 -7.64 0.75 -3.31
N ARG A 212 -7.37 -0.46 -2.78
CA ARG A 212 -6.73 -0.71 -1.48
C ARG A 212 -7.49 -0.14 -0.26
N ARG A 213 -8.75 0.27 -0.44
CA ARG A 213 -9.65 0.78 0.62
C ARG A 213 -10.70 -0.23 1.07
N GLY A 214 -10.58 -1.51 0.71
CA GLY A 214 -11.47 -2.59 1.13
C GLY A 214 -12.61 -2.91 0.15
N VAL A 215 -12.85 -2.08 -0.87
CA VAL A 215 -13.98 -2.23 -1.82
C VAL A 215 -13.96 -3.59 -2.53
N GLY A 216 -12.81 -4.00 -3.10
CA GLY A 216 -12.69 -5.30 -3.78
C GLY A 216 -12.93 -6.48 -2.84
N ARG A 217 -12.46 -6.41 -1.58
CA ARG A 217 -12.77 -7.44 -0.57
C ARG A 217 -14.28 -7.54 -0.33
N ALA A 218 -14.96 -6.41 -0.16
CA ALA A 218 -16.40 -6.39 0.11
C ALA A 218 -17.20 -7.00 -1.05
N LEU A 219 -16.81 -6.72 -2.30
CA LEU A 219 -17.42 -7.33 -3.49
C LEU A 219 -17.25 -8.85 -3.51
N VAL A 220 -16.03 -9.35 -3.25
CA VAL A 220 -15.75 -10.80 -3.27
C VAL A 220 -16.45 -11.52 -2.13
N GLU A 221 -16.50 -10.94 -0.92
CA GLU A 221 -17.21 -11.57 0.21
C GLU A 221 -18.73 -11.59 -0.02
N ALA A 222 -19.31 -10.53 -0.59
CA ALA A 222 -20.73 -10.52 -0.96
C ALA A 222 -21.04 -11.59 -2.04
N ALA A 223 -20.17 -11.74 -3.03
CA ALA A 223 -20.29 -12.79 -4.04
C ALA A 223 -20.18 -14.19 -3.42
N ALA A 224 -19.28 -14.40 -2.47
CA ALA A 224 -19.13 -15.68 -1.76
C ALA A 224 -20.35 -16.00 -0.89
N GLU A 225 -20.91 -15.01 -0.20
CA GLU A 225 -22.13 -15.17 0.59
C GLU A 225 -23.33 -15.54 -0.27
N LEU A 226 -23.51 -14.83 -1.37
CA LEU A 226 -24.56 -15.13 -2.34
C LEU A 226 -24.42 -16.57 -2.90
N ALA A 227 -23.22 -16.94 -3.32
CA ALA A 227 -22.95 -18.27 -3.86
C ALA A 227 -23.28 -19.38 -2.85
N ARG A 228 -22.93 -19.19 -1.55
CA ARG A 228 -23.33 -20.13 -0.48
C ARG A 228 -24.85 -20.24 -0.33
N ASN A 229 -25.54 -19.11 -0.33
CA ASN A 229 -27.02 -19.07 -0.22
C ASN A 229 -27.71 -19.78 -1.38
N GLU A 230 -27.06 -19.85 -2.56
CA GLU A 230 -27.52 -20.60 -3.74
C GLU A 230 -27.06 -22.06 -3.77
N GLY A 231 -26.42 -22.53 -2.71
CA GLY A 231 -25.93 -23.92 -2.61
C GLY A 231 -24.69 -24.21 -3.48
N ARG A 232 -23.97 -23.15 -3.89
CA ARG A 232 -22.68 -23.33 -4.57
C ARG A 232 -21.62 -23.67 -3.52
N SER A 233 -20.72 -24.57 -3.87
CA SER A 233 -19.62 -24.98 -2.97
C SER A 233 -18.27 -24.39 -3.35
N ARG A 234 -18.18 -23.73 -4.52
CA ARG A 234 -16.90 -23.19 -5.02
C ARG A 234 -17.08 -21.88 -5.77
N LEU A 235 -16.21 -20.92 -5.46
CA LEU A 235 -16.05 -19.68 -6.21
C LEU A 235 -14.73 -19.71 -6.96
N VAL A 236 -14.77 -19.50 -8.29
CA VAL A 236 -13.57 -19.52 -9.13
C VAL A 236 -13.31 -18.16 -9.74
N VAL A 237 -12.06 -17.88 -10.07
CA VAL A 237 -11.62 -16.66 -10.74
C VAL A 237 -10.39 -16.94 -11.58
N ALA A 238 -10.24 -16.21 -12.68
CA ALA A 238 -9.03 -16.25 -13.49
C ALA A 238 -8.36 -14.88 -13.57
N THR A 239 -7.03 -14.85 -13.56
CA THR A 239 -6.24 -13.63 -13.74
C THR A 239 -4.98 -13.91 -14.55
N GLY A 240 -4.36 -12.85 -15.11
CA GLY A 240 -3.08 -13.00 -15.81
C GLY A 240 -1.97 -13.44 -14.87
N ALA A 241 -1.12 -14.37 -15.30
CA ALA A 241 0.03 -14.85 -14.54
C ALA A 241 1.04 -13.72 -14.22
N ALA A 242 1.13 -12.72 -15.09
CA ALA A 242 1.95 -11.52 -14.90
C ALA A 242 1.38 -10.57 -13.83
N ASP A 243 0.09 -10.64 -13.50
CA ASP A 243 -0.54 -9.77 -12.51
C ASP A 243 -0.36 -10.32 -11.08
N THR A 244 0.84 -10.14 -10.54
CA THR A 244 1.18 -10.54 -9.16
C THR A 244 0.34 -9.79 -8.11
N GLY A 245 -0.19 -8.62 -8.44
CA GLY A 245 -1.08 -7.84 -7.58
C GLY A 245 -2.42 -8.57 -7.37
N ASN A 246 -3.06 -8.99 -8.45
CA ASN A 246 -4.30 -9.74 -8.42
C ASN A 246 -4.12 -11.15 -7.82
N LEU A 247 -3.03 -11.85 -8.16
CA LEU A 247 -2.71 -13.14 -7.55
C LEU A 247 -2.64 -13.04 -6.03
N ARG A 248 -1.89 -12.04 -5.50
CA ARG A 248 -1.79 -11.79 -4.07
C ARG A 248 -3.13 -11.37 -3.45
N PHE A 249 -3.93 -10.58 -4.17
CA PHE A 249 -5.25 -10.15 -3.70
C PHE A 249 -6.17 -11.34 -3.46
N TYR A 250 -6.34 -12.22 -4.44
CA TYR A 250 -7.21 -13.39 -4.32
C TYR A 250 -6.71 -14.38 -3.28
N GLN A 251 -5.39 -14.64 -3.21
CA GLN A 251 -4.81 -15.52 -2.18
C GLN A 251 -5.09 -14.99 -0.76
N ARG A 252 -5.04 -13.68 -0.52
CA ARG A 252 -5.40 -13.08 0.77
C ARG A 252 -6.89 -13.20 1.12
N LEU A 253 -7.73 -13.50 0.14
CA LEU A 253 -9.14 -13.79 0.32
C LEU A 253 -9.44 -15.30 0.39
N GLY A 254 -8.40 -16.13 0.54
CA GLY A 254 -8.53 -17.57 0.70
C GLY A 254 -8.62 -18.37 -0.59
N PHE A 255 -8.42 -17.74 -1.75
CA PHE A 255 -8.31 -18.48 -3.01
C PHE A 255 -6.97 -19.19 -3.11
N ARG A 256 -6.96 -20.35 -3.77
CA ARG A 256 -5.77 -21.14 -4.07
C ARG A 256 -5.63 -21.29 -5.58
N MET A 257 -4.39 -21.27 -6.08
CA MET A 257 -4.12 -21.57 -7.47
C MET A 257 -4.44 -23.04 -7.75
N HIS A 258 -5.15 -23.28 -8.84
CA HIS A 258 -5.65 -24.61 -9.17
C HIS A 258 -5.13 -25.06 -10.54
N SER A 259 -5.09 -24.17 -11.56
CA SER A 259 -4.54 -24.52 -12.87
C SER A 259 -3.99 -23.30 -13.62
N ILE A 260 -3.19 -23.60 -14.65
CA ILE A 260 -2.63 -22.60 -15.56
C ILE A 260 -3.08 -22.93 -16.98
N GLU A 261 -3.66 -21.92 -17.64
CA GLU A 261 -3.98 -21.96 -19.06
C GLU A 261 -2.89 -21.20 -19.82
N ARG A 262 -2.07 -21.93 -20.56
CA ARG A 262 -0.98 -21.37 -21.31
C ARG A 262 -1.50 -20.65 -22.56
N ASP A 263 -0.84 -19.55 -22.92
CA ASP A 263 -1.12 -18.78 -24.13
C ASP A 263 -2.57 -18.23 -24.20
N ALA A 264 -3.18 -17.94 -23.05
CA ALA A 264 -4.57 -17.45 -22.94
C ALA A 264 -4.76 -16.03 -23.49
N PHE A 265 -3.68 -15.22 -23.51
CA PHE A 265 -3.72 -13.80 -23.92
C PHE A 265 -3.02 -13.59 -25.26
N LEU A 266 -3.36 -14.40 -26.28
CA LEU A 266 -2.82 -14.26 -27.62
C LEU A 266 -3.74 -13.42 -28.52
N ARG A 267 -3.18 -12.97 -29.67
CA ARG A 267 -3.92 -12.24 -30.70
C ARG A 267 -5.16 -13.00 -31.21
N ALA A 268 -5.09 -14.32 -31.27
CA ALA A 268 -6.23 -15.16 -31.66
C ALA A 268 -7.42 -15.02 -30.70
N ALA A 269 -7.17 -14.75 -29.43
CA ALA A 269 -8.17 -14.48 -28.41
C ALA A 269 -8.60 -13.00 -28.34
N GLY A 270 -8.04 -12.13 -29.20
CA GLY A 270 -8.42 -10.73 -29.33
C GLY A 270 -7.57 -9.77 -28.50
N TYR A 271 -6.40 -10.22 -27.99
CA TYR A 271 -5.48 -9.36 -27.25
C TYR A 271 -4.39 -8.78 -28.15
N GLU A 272 -3.89 -7.61 -27.81
CA GLU A 272 -2.74 -7.01 -28.47
C GLU A 272 -1.45 -7.76 -28.09
N LEU A 273 -0.50 -7.84 -29.03
CA LEU A 273 0.80 -8.44 -28.72
C LEU A 273 1.65 -7.52 -27.85
N GLY A 274 2.40 -8.12 -26.92
CA GLY A 274 3.34 -7.38 -26.08
C GLY A 274 2.70 -6.65 -24.90
N LEU A 275 1.45 -6.95 -24.58
CA LEU A 275 0.87 -6.49 -23.31
C LEU A 275 1.74 -6.99 -22.15
N ALA A 276 2.10 -6.09 -21.24
CA ALA A 276 2.96 -6.41 -20.10
C ALA A 276 2.44 -5.76 -18.82
N ILE A 277 2.54 -6.49 -17.70
CA ILE A 277 2.21 -6.01 -16.37
C ILE A 277 3.48 -6.05 -15.52
N GLY A 278 3.92 -4.88 -15.01
CA GLY A 278 5.15 -4.79 -14.22
C GLY A 278 6.42 -5.25 -14.96
N GLY A 279 6.46 -5.13 -16.30
CA GLY A 279 7.58 -5.57 -17.13
C GLY A 279 7.56 -7.06 -17.50
N VAL A 280 6.54 -7.82 -17.09
CA VAL A 280 6.34 -9.24 -17.45
C VAL A 280 5.25 -9.34 -18.51
N GLU A 281 5.54 -10.06 -19.60
CA GLU A 281 4.58 -10.27 -20.70
C GLU A 281 3.31 -10.97 -20.17
N LEU A 282 2.14 -10.43 -20.52
CA LEU A 282 0.83 -11.02 -20.24
C LEU A 282 0.57 -12.12 -21.28
N ARG A 283 0.80 -13.37 -20.90
CA ARG A 283 0.69 -14.51 -21.80
C ARG A 283 -0.22 -15.60 -21.26
N ASP A 284 0.03 -16.01 -20.02
CA ASP A 284 -0.64 -17.15 -19.40
C ASP A 284 -1.69 -16.68 -18.38
N ARG A 285 -2.75 -17.49 -18.22
CA ARG A 285 -3.82 -17.26 -17.25
C ARG A 285 -3.70 -18.26 -16.09
N VAL A 286 -3.85 -17.75 -14.86
CA VAL A 286 -3.94 -18.58 -13.66
C VAL A 286 -5.38 -18.63 -13.20
N TRP A 287 -5.90 -19.83 -13.01
CA TRP A 287 -7.18 -20.08 -12.37
C TRP A 287 -6.99 -20.31 -10.88
N LEU A 288 -7.81 -19.65 -10.09
CA LEU A 288 -7.85 -19.80 -8.64
C LEU A 288 -9.26 -20.18 -8.22
N ASP A 289 -9.35 -20.95 -7.15
CA ASP A 289 -10.62 -21.34 -6.53
C ASP A 289 -10.61 -21.09 -5.02
N ARG A 290 -11.81 -20.93 -4.47
CA ARG A 290 -12.07 -20.83 -3.03
C ARG A 290 -13.26 -21.72 -2.70
N ASP A 291 -13.07 -22.67 -1.79
CA ASP A 291 -14.17 -23.44 -1.21
C ASP A 291 -15.05 -22.54 -0.35
N LEU A 292 -16.35 -22.75 -0.45
CA LEU A 292 -17.38 -21.94 0.21
C LEU A 292 -18.01 -22.63 1.42
N VAL A 293 -17.48 -23.80 1.78
CA VAL A 293 -17.97 -24.62 2.90
C VAL A 293 -17.41 -24.10 4.24
#